data_0a5a685cef6700f2020a940fd028607a
#
_entry.id   0a5a685cef6700f2020a940fd028607a
#
_cell.length_a   1.000
_cell.length_b   1.000
_cell.length_c   1.000
_cell.angle_alpha   90.00
_cell.angle_beta   90.00
_cell.angle_gamma   90.00
#
_symmetry.space_group_name_H-M   'P 1'
#
loop_
_entity.id
_entity.type
_entity.pdbx_description
1 polymer ?
#
loop_
_entity_poly.entity_id
_entity_poly.type
_entity_poly.pdbx_seq_one_letter_code
_entity_poly.pdbx_strand_id
1 'polypeptide(L)'
;MGVYLVYPIFDSLWRSVHNARGTDFVGGSNYAWLLNDGKFRESMRNNLVWLLVVPALSTLFGLIAAQLTDRLRWGNIGKSLIFMPMAISFVGAGVIWKFIYEYRAPEENQIGLLNAIVQALGGDPQLWLTLIPWNNFFLMIVLVWIQTGFAMVILSAALRGIPEETIEAAILDGASAWQVFFRIKVPQIMGTIAVVWTTITIVVLKVFDIVFVMTNGQWGTQVLANLMYDWMFRGTPDYGRGSAIAIILMALVTPIMIWNIVNARREVR
;
A
#
# COMPACT_ATOMS: atom_id res chain seq x y z
N MET A 1 -12.54 -26.40 -0.83
CA MET A 1 -12.00 -25.04 -0.52
C MET A 1 -11.32 -24.99 0.86
N GLY A 2 -11.94 -25.45 1.96
CA GLY A 2 -11.34 -25.37 3.30
C GLY A 2 -9.94 -26.00 3.42
N VAL A 3 -9.72 -27.17 2.83
CA VAL A 3 -8.41 -27.85 2.89
C VAL A 3 -7.29 -26.98 2.29
N TYR A 4 -7.50 -26.38 1.13
CA TYR A 4 -6.47 -25.55 0.46
C TYR A 4 -6.18 -24.23 1.16
N LEU A 5 -7.07 -23.74 2.01
CA LEU A 5 -6.86 -22.50 2.78
C LEU A 5 -6.36 -22.79 4.20
N VAL A 6 -6.89 -23.82 4.82
CA VAL A 6 -6.64 -24.11 6.24
C VAL A 6 -5.34 -24.91 6.42
N TYR A 7 -5.10 -25.91 5.57
CA TYR A 7 -3.90 -26.74 5.66
C TYR A 7 -2.58 -25.93 5.59
N PRO A 8 -2.38 -24.98 4.65
CA PRO A 8 -1.15 -24.18 4.60
C PRO A 8 -0.90 -23.33 5.85
N ILE A 9 -1.97 -22.90 6.54
CA ILE A 9 -1.84 -22.16 7.80
C ILE A 9 -1.25 -23.06 8.89
N PHE A 10 -1.79 -24.28 9.02
CA PHE A 10 -1.28 -25.25 9.99
C PHE A 10 0.14 -25.72 9.63
N ASP A 11 0.44 -25.94 8.37
CA ASP A 11 1.80 -26.30 7.91
C ASP A 11 2.80 -25.15 8.22
N SER A 12 2.42 -23.89 7.99
CA SER A 12 3.24 -22.74 8.34
C SER A 12 3.43 -22.59 9.86
N LEU A 13 2.38 -22.83 10.66
CA LEU A 13 2.48 -22.85 12.13
C LEU A 13 3.43 -23.96 12.59
N TRP A 14 3.29 -25.16 12.03
CA TRP A 14 4.17 -26.27 12.35
C TRP A 14 5.63 -25.94 12.03
N ARG A 15 5.90 -25.51 10.81
CA ARG A 15 7.26 -25.17 10.35
C ARG A 15 7.87 -24.01 11.15
N SER A 16 7.08 -23.04 11.57
CA SER A 16 7.58 -21.88 12.32
C SER A 16 8.25 -22.24 13.65
N VAL A 17 7.91 -23.39 14.24
CA VAL A 17 8.49 -23.92 15.49
C VAL A 17 9.48 -25.06 15.25
N HIS A 18 9.82 -25.34 13.99
CA HIS A 18 10.81 -26.36 13.61
C HIS A 18 12.04 -25.73 12.95
N ASN A 19 13.10 -26.51 12.78
CA ASN A 19 14.34 -26.09 12.14
C ASN A 19 14.13 -25.76 10.64
N ALA A 20 15.17 -25.34 9.95
CA ALA A 20 15.15 -24.98 8.53
C ALA A 20 14.54 -26.05 7.61
N ARG A 21 14.69 -27.33 7.95
CA ARG A 21 14.17 -28.47 7.16
C ARG A 21 12.81 -28.97 7.65
N GLY A 22 12.34 -28.52 8.80
CA GLY A 22 11.08 -28.99 9.41
C GLY A 22 11.20 -30.34 10.11
N THR A 23 12.42 -30.81 10.42
CA THR A 23 12.67 -32.12 11.05
C THR A 23 12.68 -32.07 12.57
N ASP A 24 13.32 -31.04 13.16
CA ASP A 24 13.54 -30.96 14.58
C ASP A 24 12.74 -29.81 15.20
N PHE A 25 12.11 -30.08 16.31
CA PHE A 25 11.37 -29.05 17.05
C PHE A 25 12.34 -28.10 17.76
N VAL A 26 12.26 -26.81 17.45
CA VAL A 26 13.11 -25.75 18.01
C VAL A 26 12.32 -24.74 18.85
N GLY A 27 11.03 -24.96 19.03
CA GLY A 27 10.16 -24.10 19.82
C GLY A 27 10.14 -22.66 19.32
N GLY A 28 10.37 -21.69 20.22
CA GLY A 28 10.37 -20.26 19.91
C GLY A 28 11.68 -19.70 19.35
N SER A 29 12.71 -20.53 19.06
CA SER A 29 14.04 -20.03 18.69
C SER A 29 14.04 -19.25 17.35
N ASN A 30 13.21 -19.62 16.38
CA ASN A 30 13.05 -18.86 15.15
C ASN A 30 12.54 -17.44 15.40
N TYR A 31 11.57 -17.28 16.30
CA TYR A 31 11.04 -15.98 16.68
C TYR A 31 12.06 -15.15 17.47
N ALA A 32 12.77 -15.77 18.43
CA ALA A 32 13.81 -15.10 19.18
C ALA A 32 14.95 -14.62 18.26
N TRP A 33 15.30 -15.43 17.26
CA TRP A 33 16.29 -15.05 16.25
C TRP A 33 15.80 -13.87 15.41
N LEU A 34 14.56 -13.89 14.92
CA LEU A 34 13.97 -12.81 14.12
C LEU A 34 14.01 -11.47 14.87
N LEU A 35 13.65 -11.43 16.14
CA LEU A 35 13.67 -10.20 16.94
C LEU A 35 15.07 -9.57 17.04
N ASN A 36 16.13 -10.39 16.93
CA ASN A 36 17.51 -9.94 16.92
C ASN A 36 18.08 -9.68 15.52
N ASP A 37 17.38 -10.09 14.45
CA ASP A 37 17.83 -9.90 13.08
C ASP A 37 17.62 -8.47 12.60
N GLY A 38 18.67 -7.88 12.02
CA GLY A 38 18.66 -6.50 11.54
C GLY A 38 17.71 -6.28 10.36
N LYS A 39 17.62 -7.26 9.44
CA LYS A 39 16.72 -7.18 8.27
C LYS A 39 15.27 -7.33 8.65
N PHE A 40 14.97 -8.15 9.65
CA PHE A 40 13.62 -8.24 10.19
C PHE A 40 13.16 -6.92 10.81
N ARG A 41 14.00 -6.29 11.62
CA ARG A 41 13.70 -4.97 12.22
C ARG A 41 13.54 -3.88 11.16
N GLU A 42 14.39 -3.88 10.14
CA GLU A 42 14.26 -2.99 8.99
C GLU A 42 12.93 -3.22 8.26
N SER A 43 12.59 -4.47 7.95
CA SER A 43 11.33 -4.84 7.28
C SER A 43 10.11 -4.43 8.10
N MET A 44 10.12 -4.66 9.41
CA MET A 44 9.03 -4.25 10.30
C MET A 44 8.85 -2.73 10.30
N ARG A 45 9.93 -1.96 10.45
CA ARG A 45 9.89 -0.49 10.39
C ARG A 45 9.34 -0.02 9.05
N ASN A 46 9.83 -0.57 7.94
CA ASN A 46 9.36 -0.19 6.62
C ASN A 46 7.87 -0.51 6.45
N ASN A 47 7.41 -1.72 6.83
CA ASN A 47 5.98 -2.05 6.80
C ASN A 47 5.14 -1.05 7.61
N LEU A 48 5.59 -0.62 8.80
CA LEU A 48 4.87 0.38 9.58
C LEU A 48 4.79 1.74 8.86
N VAL A 49 5.87 2.18 8.21
CA VAL A 49 5.87 3.42 7.42
C VAL A 49 4.92 3.29 6.22
N TRP A 50 4.95 2.15 5.51
CA TRP A 50 4.03 1.86 4.42
C TRP A 50 2.57 1.89 4.87
N LEU A 51 2.26 1.31 6.04
CA LEU A 51 0.91 1.29 6.63
C LEU A 51 0.38 2.68 7.02
N LEU A 52 1.26 3.60 7.35
CA LEU A 52 0.88 4.99 7.65
C LEU A 52 0.74 5.82 6.38
N VAL A 53 1.71 5.75 5.48
CA VAL A 53 1.82 6.67 4.34
C VAL A 53 0.86 6.29 3.22
N VAL A 54 0.84 5.03 2.80
CA VAL A 54 0.08 4.64 1.60
C VAL A 54 -1.44 4.77 1.79
N PRO A 55 -2.06 4.25 2.86
CA PRO A 55 -3.50 4.45 3.06
C PRO A 55 -3.87 5.92 3.22
N ALA A 56 -3.04 6.71 3.95
CA ALA A 56 -3.29 8.13 4.16
C ALA A 56 -3.28 8.91 2.84
N LEU A 57 -2.21 8.78 2.06
CA LEU A 57 -2.08 9.52 0.81
C LEU A 57 -3.07 9.04 -0.26
N SER A 58 -3.29 7.73 -0.39
CA SER A 58 -4.25 7.20 -1.36
C SER A 58 -5.68 7.65 -1.06
N THR A 59 -6.08 7.62 0.21
CA THR A 59 -7.41 8.09 0.63
C THR A 59 -7.55 9.60 0.43
N LEU A 60 -6.53 10.37 0.82
CA LEU A 60 -6.51 11.82 0.64
C LEU A 60 -6.62 12.21 -0.84
N PHE A 61 -5.73 11.67 -1.69
CA PHE A 61 -5.74 11.98 -3.12
C PHE A 61 -7.00 11.43 -3.80
N GLY A 62 -7.51 10.27 -3.38
CA GLY A 62 -8.77 9.72 -3.85
C GLY A 62 -9.96 10.64 -3.52
N LEU A 63 -10.01 11.17 -2.30
CA LEU A 63 -11.05 12.10 -1.86
C LEU A 63 -10.99 13.43 -2.63
N ILE A 64 -9.79 13.98 -2.81
CA ILE A 64 -9.57 15.20 -3.59
C ILE A 64 -10.00 14.96 -5.04
N ALA A 65 -9.56 13.86 -5.66
CA ALA A 65 -9.91 13.50 -7.03
C ALA A 65 -11.43 13.30 -7.19
N ALA A 66 -12.10 12.61 -6.24
CA ALA A 66 -13.54 12.45 -6.23
C ALA A 66 -14.27 13.79 -6.22
N GLN A 67 -13.92 14.67 -5.28
CA GLN A 67 -14.55 15.98 -5.13
C GLN A 67 -14.36 16.89 -6.36
N LEU A 68 -13.16 16.86 -6.97
CA LEU A 68 -12.84 17.68 -8.14
C LEU A 68 -13.53 17.15 -9.40
N THR A 69 -13.44 15.85 -9.65
CA THR A 69 -14.00 15.24 -10.88
C THR A 69 -15.53 15.29 -10.90
N ASP A 70 -16.21 15.25 -9.76
CA ASP A 70 -17.68 15.35 -9.69
C ASP A 70 -18.21 16.73 -10.12
N ARG A 71 -17.37 17.77 -10.08
CA ARG A 71 -17.74 19.13 -10.48
C ARG A 71 -17.43 19.48 -11.95
N LEU A 72 -16.64 18.64 -12.62
CA LEU A 72 -16.17 18.91 -13.98
C LEU A 72 -17.13 18.33 -15.02
N ARG A 73 -17.38 19.07 -16.13
CA ARG A 73 -18.16 18.58 -17.28
C ARG A 73 -17.55 17.32 -17.91
N TRP A 74 -16.23 17.21 -17.91
CA TRP A 74 -15.48 16.07 -18.39
C TRP A 74 -14.99 15.13 -17.27
N GLY A 75 -15.62 15.23 -16.09
CA GLY A 75 -15.25 14.47 -14.89
C GLY A 75 -15.18 12.95 -15.09
N ASN A 76 -16.05 12.39 -15.94
CA ASN A 76 -16.02 10.96 -16.26
C ASN A 76 -14.72 10.53 -16.97
N ILE A 77 -14.19 11.36 -17.86
CA ILE A 77 -12.89 11.11 -18.52
C ILE A 77 -11.78 11.18 -17.48
N GLY A 78 -11.77 12.21 -16.63
CA GLY A 78 -10.82 12.34 -15.53
C GLY A 78 -10.84 11.13 -14.59
N LYS A 79 -12.04 10.65 -14.20
CA LYS A 79 -12.20 9.44 -13.38
C LYS A 79 -11.63 8.20 -14.08
N SER A 80 -11.92 8.02 -15.37
CA SER A 80 -11.38 6.89 -16.13
C SER A 80 -9.86 6.90 -16.16
N LEU A 81 -9.22 8.05 -16.38
CA LEU A 81 -7.77 8.19 -16.39
C LEU A 81 -7.14 7.92 -15.02
N ILE A 82 -7.73 8.42 -13.93
CA ILE A 82 -7.24 8.20 -12.57
C ILE A 82 -7.46 6.76 -12.12
N PHE A 83 -8.50 6.10 -12.61
CA PHE A 83 -8.82 4.71 -12.29
C PHE A 83 -7.99 3.70 -13.11
N MET A 84 -7.56 4.06 -14.32
CA MET A 84 -6.87 3.18 -15.27
C MET A 84 -5.66 2.42 -14.67
N PRO A 85 -4.80 3.03 -13.81
CA PRO A 85 -3.69 2.31 -13.19
C PRO A 85 -4.09 1.06 -12.41
N MET A 86 -5.31 1.01 -11.90
CA MET A 86 -5.83 -0.13 -11.14
C MET A 86 -5.99 -1.41 -11.99
N ALA A 87 -6.05 -1.27 -13.32
CA ALA A 87 -6.09 -2.41 -14.23
C ALA A 87 -4.70 -3.04 -14.48
N ILE A 88 -3.62 -2.41 -14.02
CA ILE A 88 -2.24 -2.88 -14.19
C ILE A 88 -1.87 -3.76 -13.00
N SER A 89 -1.17 -4.90 -13.25
CA SER A 89 -0.61 -5.70 -12.16
C SER A 89 0.46 -4.93 -11.37
N PHE A 90 0.64 -5.22 -10.09
CA PHE A 90 1.66 -4.56 -9.27
C PHE A 90 3.08 -4.78 -9.82
N VAL A 91 3.36 -5.95 -10.38
CA VAL A 91 4.62 -6.25 -11.09
C VAL A 91 4.77 -5.33 -12.31
N GLY A 92 3.74 -5.23 -13.15
CA GLY A 92 3.74 -4.36 -14.32
C GLY A 92 3.92 -2.88 -13.96
N ALA A 93 3.23 -2.43 -12.91
CA ALA A 93 3.40 -1.07 -12.39
C ALA A 93 4.84 -0.83 -11.91
N GLY A 94 5.43 -1.78 -11.18
CA GLY A 94 6.83 -1.70 -10.75
C GLY A 94 7.80 -1.58 -11.93
N VAL A 95 7.58 -2.33 -13.02
CA VAL A 95 8.40 -2.22 -14.23
C VAL A 95 8.24 -0.85 -14.90
N ILE A 96 7.00 -0.35 -15.06
CA ILE A 96 6.73 0.98 -15.63
C ILE A 96 7.47 2.07 -14.83
N TRP A 97 7.35 2.03 -13.51
CA TRP A 97 7.97 3.03 -12.65
C TRP A 97 9.50 2.91 -12.57
N LYS A 98 10.09 1.73 -12.80
CA LYS A 98 11.55 1.62 -13.01
C LYS A 98 12.01 2.45 -14.20
N PHE A 99 11.27 2.44 -15.31
CA PHE A 99 11.58 3.31 -16.46
C PHE A 99 11.37 4.79 -16.14
N ILE A 100 10.36 5.14 -15.33
CA ILE A 100 10.15 6.53 -14.89
C ILE A 100 11.33 7.02 -14.05
N TYR A 101 11.88 6.16 -13.18
CA TYR A 101 13.01 6.45 -12.30
C TYR A 101 14.38 6.14 -12.92
N GLU A 102 14.43 5.74 -14.17
CA GLU A 102 15.69 5.37 -14.84
C GLU A 102 16.70 6.51 -14.74
N TYR A 103 17.96 6.13 -14.48
CA TYR A 103 19.08 7.04 -14.36
C TYR A 103 20.13 6.75 -15.44
N ARG A 104 20.65 7.78 -16.05
CA ARG A 104 21.87 7.74 -16.87
C ARG A 104 22.88 8.74 -16.35
N ALA A 105 24.14 8.58 -16.76
CA ALA A 105 25.19 9.52 -16.39
C ALA A 105 24.80 10.96 -16.78
N PRO A 106 25.21 11.98 -16.00
CA PRO A 106 24.79 13.37 -16.25
C PRO A 106 25.10 13.91 -17.64
N GLU A 107 26.13 13.34 -18.30
CA GLU A 107 26.54 13.71 -19.66
C GLU A 107 25.66 13.07 -20.75
N GLU A 108 24.84 12.08 -20.38
CA GLU A 108 23.95 11.39 -21.29
C GLU A 108 22.53 11.98 -21.25
N ASN A 109 21.80 11.80 -22.36
CA ASN A 109 20.37 12.14 -22.37
C ASN A 109 19.60 11.22 -21.45
N GLN A 110 18.92 11.81 -20.45
CA GLN A 110 18.07 11.07 -19.52
C GLN A 110 16.84 10.51 -20.24
N ILE A 111 16.62 9.20 -20.16
CA ILE A 111 15.42 8.53 -20.69
C ILE A 111 14.34 8.35 -19.62
N GLY A 112 14.72 8.34 -18.35
CA GLY A 112 13.78 8.29 -17.24
C GLY A 112 13.02 9.62 -17.12
N LEU A 113 11.68 9.55 -17.14
CA LEU A 113 10.83 10.73 -17.13
C LEU A 113 11.18 11.70 -16.00
N LEU A 114 11.40 11.19 -14.78
CA LEU A 114 11.67 12.05 -13.64
C LEU A 114 13.03 12.74 -13.74
N ASN A 115 14.07 12.03 -14.18
CA ASN A 115 15.39 12.60 -14.39
C ASN A 115 15.43 13.56 -15.60
N ALA A 116 14.66 13.28 -16.65
CA ALA A 116 14.51 14.22 -17.77
C ALA A 116 13.88 15.55 -17.32
N ILE A 117 12.87 15.50 -16.44
CA ILE A 117 12.27 16.72 -15.85
C ILE A 117 13.29 17.45 -14.97
N VAL A 118 14.01 16.74 -14.10
CA VAL A 118 15.04 17.34 -13.23
C VAL A 118 16.12 18.05 -14.06
N GLN A 119 16.62 17.39 -15.12
CA GLN A 119 17.62 17.97 -16.01
C GLN A 119 17.08 19.17 -16.79
N ALA A 120 15.83 19.12 -17.26
CA ALA A 120 15.19 20.25 -17.94
C ALA A 120 15.01 21.48 -17.02
N LEU A 121 14.90 21.27 -15.71
CA LEU A 121 14.84 22.31 -14.69
C LEU A 121 16.22 22.78 -14.20
N GLY A 122 17.31 22.26 -14.80
CA GLY A 122 18.69 22.61 -14.43
C GLY A 122 19.23 21.90 -13.19
N GLY A 123 18.58 20.81 -12.74
CA GLY A 123 19.05 19.98 -11.65
C GLY A 123 19.86 18.78 -12.12
N ASP A 124 20.54 18.11 -11.18
CA ASP A 124 21.31 16.89 -11.44
C ASP A 124 20.45 15.65 -11.36
N PRO A 125 20.58 14.69 -12.32
CA PRO A 125 19.90 13.41 -12.28
C PRO A 125 20.20 12.64 -10.99
N GLN A 126 19.19 11.94 -10.48
CA GLN A 126 19.27 11.24 -9.19
C GLN A 126 19.02 9.73 -9.35
N LEU A 127 19.69 8.93 -8.52
CA LEU A 127 19.48 7.50 -8.37
C LEU A 127 18.32 7.24 -7.39
N TRP A 128 17.08 7.57 -7.77
CA TRP A 128 15.89 7.58 -6.93
C TRP A 128 15.71 6.33 -6.06
N LEU A 129 15.97 5.14 -6.63
CA LEU A 129 15.74 3.85 -5.96
C LEU A 129 16.83 3.49 -4.95
N THR A 130 17.97 4.18 -4.97
CA THR A 130 19.07 3.95 -4.03
C THR A 130 19.24 5.07 -3.01
N LEU A 131 18.47 6.15 -3.13
CA LEU A 131 18.55 7.36 -2.31
C LEU A 131 17.94 7.13 -0.92
N ILE A 132 18.71 6.63 0.02
CA ILE A 132 18.28 6.40 1.40
C ILE A 132 18.12 7.74 2.15
N PRO A 133 17.05 7.96 2.91
CA PRO A 133 15.89 7.09 3.20
C PRO A 133 14.71 7.28 2.26
N TRP A 134 14.84 8.12 1.23
CA TRP A 134 13.76 8.55 0.35
C TRP A 134 13.26 7.47 -0.61
N ASN A 135 14.10 6.48 -0.91
CA ASN A 135 13.79 5.40 -1.84
C ASN A 135 12.50 4.63 -1.48
N ASN A 136 12.23 4.42 -0.19
CA ASN A 136 10.97 3.82 0.24
C ASN A 136 9.74 4.64 -0.18
N PHE A 137 9.83 5.98 -0.11
CA PHE A 137 8.73 6.85 -0.54
C PHE A 137 8.51 6.78 -2.06
N PHE A 138 9.58 6.66 -2.86
CA PHE A 138 9.45 6.45 -4.30
C PHE A 138 8.76 5.14 -4.65
N LEU A 139 8.99 4.07 -3.88
CA LEU A 139 8.25 2.82 -4.02
C LEU A 139 6.77 2.97 -3.60
N MET A 140 6.51 3.68 -2.50
CA MET A 140 5.16 3.95 -2.01
C MET A 140 4.32 4.75 -3.01
N ILE A 141 4.92 5.71 -3.74
CA ILE A 141 4.25 6.50 -4.78
C ILE A 141 3.59 5.58 -5.81
N VAL A 142 4.21 4.48 -6.18
CA VAL A 142 3.64 3.50 -7.13
C VAL A 142 2.33 2.92 -6.62
N LEU A 143 2.30 2.50 -5.36
CA LEU A 143 1.09 1.94 -4.76
C LEU A 143 0.05 3.02 -4.49
N VAL A 144 0.45 4.21 -4.06
CA VAL A 144 -0.44 5.38 -3.90
C VAL A 144 -1.12 5.71 -5.22
N TRP A 145 -0.37 5.74 -6.33
CA TRP A 145 -0.89 6.01 -7.67
C TRP A 145 -2.00 5.01 -8.07
N ILE A 146 -1.77 3.70 -7.83
CA ILE A 146 -2.77 2.67 -8.12
C ILE A 146 -3.98 2.81 -7.19
N GLN A 147 -3.77 2.95 -5.89
CA GLN A 147 -4.82 2.94 -4.89
C GLN A 147 -5.65 4.23 -4.83
N THR A 148 -5.10 5.33 -5.33
CA THR A 148 -5.85 6.59 -5.49
C THR A 148 -7.08 6.40 -6.38
N GLY A 149 -6.96 5.63 -7.48
CA GLY A 149 -8.09 5.34 -8.37
C GLY A 149 -9.21 4.57 -7.66
N PHE A 150 -8.85 3.54 -6.89
CA PHE A 150 -9.79 2.79 -6.05
C PHE A 150 -10.52 3.71 -5.04
N ALA A 151 -9.74 4.46 -4.27
CA ALA A 151 -10.28 5.38 -3.27
C ALA A 151 -11.22 6.42 -3.91
N MET A 152 -10.83 7.01 -5.04
CA MET A 152 -11.61 7.98 -5.77
C MET A 152 -12.99 7.43 -6.17
N VAL A 153 -13.05 6.23 -6.73
CA VAL A 153 -14.34 5.65 -7.18
C VAL A 153 -15.30 5.43 -6.02
N ILE A 154 -14.82 4.83 -4.94
CA ILE A 154 -15.66 4.53 -3.76
C ILE A 154 -16.10 5.83 -3.07
N LEU A 155 -15.18 6.78 -2.88
CA LEU A 155 -15.48 8.04 -2.22
C LEU A 155 -16.36 8.96 -3.09
N SER A 156 -16.21 8.92 -4.43
CA SER A 156 -17.12 9.63 -5.35
C SER A 156 -18.56 9.10 -5.24
N ALA A 157 -18.74 7.78 -5.14
CA ALA A 157 -20.07 7.20 -4.92
C ALA A 157 -20.67 7.66 -3.59
N ALA A 158 -19.90 7.65 -2.52
CA ALA A 158 -20.35 8.11 -1.20
C ALA A 158 -20.71 9.61 -1.19
N LEU A 159 -19.89 10.46 -1.82
CA LEU A 159 -20.16 11.91 -1.92
C LEU A 159 -21.45 12.21 -2.68
N ARG A 160 -21.76 11.43 -3.71
CA ARG A 160 -23.03 11.58 -4.48
C ARG A 160 -24.24 11.05 -3.72
N GLY A 161 -24.05 10.20 -2.73
CA GLY A 161 -25.12 9.70 -1.87
C GLY A 161 -25.60 10.69 -0.82
N ILE A 162 -24.90 11.83 -0.65
CA ILE A 162 -25.33 12.89 0.28
C ILE A 162 -26.52 13.64 -0.32
N PRO A 163 -27.66 13.77 0.41
CA PRO A 163 -28.84 14.52 -0.07
C PRO A 163 -28.49 15.96 -0.42
N GLU A 164 -28.93 16.43 -1.59
CA GLU A 164 -28.69 17.81 -2.05
C GLU A 164 -29.28 18.84 -1.10
N GLU A 165 -30.42 18.55 -0.50
CA GLU A 165 -31.10 19.44 0.47
C GLU A 165 -30.18 19.76 1.65
N THR A 166 -29.35 18.81 2.10
CA THR A 166 -28.41 19.06 3.20
C THR A 166 -27.32 20.08 2.80
N ILE A 167 -26.89 20.01 1.53
CA ILE A 167 -25.86 20.90 0.98
C ILE A 167 -26.46 22.30 0.75
N GLU A 168 -27.68 22.37 0.19
CA GLU A 168 -28.37 23.62 -0.08
C GLU A 168 -28.73 24.37 1.23
N ALA A 169 -29.22 23.67 2.24
CA ALA A 169 -29.49 24.26 3.55
C ALA A 169 -28.22 24.91 4.15
N ALA A 170 -27.08 24.21 4.08
CA ALA A 170 -25.81 24.76 4.58
C ALA A 170 -25.35 26.01 3.79
N ILE A 171 -25.58 26.04 2.48
CA ILE A 171 -25.25 27.20 1.64
C ILE A 171 -26.17 28.39 2.00
N LEU A 172 -27.46 28.14 2.24
CA LEU A 172 -28.40 29.16 2.69
C LEU A 172 -28.05 29.72 4.06
N ASP A 173 -27.47 28.89 4.95
CA ASP A 173 -26.92 29.31 6.25
C ASP A 173 -25.57 30.07 6.13
N GLY A 174 -25.12 30.34 4.90
CA GLY A 174 -23.88 31.10 4.64
C GLY A 174 -22.58 30.30 4.74
N ALA A 175 -22.63 28.97 4.73
CA ALA A 175 -21.43 28.14 4.76
C ALA A 175 -20.62 28.25 3.47
N SER A 176 -19.32 28.52 3.60
CA SER A 176 -18.38 28.50 2.48
C SER A 176 -18.18 27.09 1.92
N ALA A 177 -17.68 26.97 0.69
CA ALA A 177 -17.41 25.69 0.04
C ALA A 177 -16.48 24.77 0.87
N TRP A 178 -15.51 25.34 1.58
CA TRP A 178 -14.62 24.63 2.52
C TRP A 178 -15.38 24.11 3.74
N GLN A 179 -16.28 24.92 4.30
CA GLN A 179 -17.11 24.53 5.45
C GLN A 179 -18.07 23.41 5.06
N VAL A 180 -18.72 23.51 3.89
CA VAL A 180 -19.56 22.43 3.36
C VAL A 180 -18.76 21.14 3.18
N PHE A 181 -17.55 21.22 2.61
CA PHE A 181 -16.74 20.03 2.40
C PHE A 181 -16.29 19.39 3.72
N PHE A 182 -15.59 20.13 4.58
CA PHE A 182 -14.98 19.55 5.79
C PHE A 182 -15.95 19.33 6.95
N ARG A 183 -17.00 20.13 7.08
CA ARG A 183 -17.94 20.04 8.20
C ARG A 183 -19.23 19.28 7.90
N ILE A 184 -19.55 19.08 6.62
CA ILE A 184 -20.79 18.42 6.22
C ILE A 184 -20.48 17.15 5.42
N LYS A 185 -19.80 17.26 4.27
CA LYS A 185 -19.58 16.12 3.38
C LYS A 185 -18.64 15.07 3.99
N VAL A 186 -17.46 15.46 4.44
CA VAL A 186 -16.46 14.53 5.00
C VAL A 186 -16.98 13.76 6.21
N PRO A 187 -17.64 14.40 7.21
CA PRO A 187 -18.21 13.67 8.34
C PRO A 187 -19.29 12.65 7.94
N GLN A 188 -20.14 12.99 6.95
CA GLN A 188 -21.21 12.08 6.50
C GLN A 188 -20.68 10.83 5.78
N ILE A 189 -19.53 10.90 5.15
CA ILE A 189 -18.90 9.76 4.47
C ILE A 189 -17.78 9.11 5.29
N MET A 190 -17.65 9.44 6.59
CA MET A 190 -16.54 8.95 7.42
C MET A 190 -16.48 7.42 7.50
N GLY A 191 -17.65 6.75 7.53
CA GLY A 191 -17.73 5.29 7.46
C GLY A 191 -17.09 4.76 6.17
N THR A 192 -17.41 5.34 5.02
CA THR A 192 -16.82 4.95 3.74
C THR A 192 -15.32 5.25 3.69
N ILE A 193 -14.87 6.37 4.26
CA ILE A 193 -13.43 6.68 4.38
C ILE A 193 -12.71 5.59 5.19
N ALA A 194 -13.29 5.15 6.31
CA ALA A 194 -12.73 4.08 7.13
C ALA A 194 -12.66 2.74 6.37
N VAL A 195 -13.68 2.40 5.59
CA VAL A 195 -13.68 1.20 4.74
C VAL A 195 -12.58 1.26 3.67
N VAL A 196 -12.44 2.39 2.98
CA VAL A 196 -11.38 2.60 1.99
C VAL A 196 -10.00 2.48 2.64
N TRP A 197 -9.78 3.16 3.77
CA TRP A 197 -8.53 3.12 4.52
C TRP A 197 -8.15 1.69 4.91
N THR A 198 -9.08 0.94 5.51
CA THR A 198 -8.81 -0.44 5.94
C THR A 198 -8.57 -1.38 4.79
N THR A 199 -9.28 -1.21 3.66
CA THR A 199 -9.05 -2.02 2.46
C THR A 199 -7.64 -1.80 1.91
N ILE A 200 -7.20 -0.55 1.79
CA ILE A 200 -5.83 -0.22 1.36
C ILE A 200 -4.80 -0.73 2.38
N THR A 201 -5.07 -0.62 3.67
CA THR A 201 -4.21 -1.16 4.74
C THR A 201 -3.97 -2.67 4.58
N ILE A 202 -5.01 -3.44 4.26
CA ILE A 202 -4.88 -4.90 4.01
C ILE A 202 -3.99 -5.18 2.80
N VAL A 203 -4.08 -4.37 1.73
CA VAL A 203 -3.20 -4.49 0.55
C VAL A 203 -1.75 -4.19 0.93
N VAL A 204 -1.52 -3.13 1.70
CA VAL A 204 -0.18 -2.68 2.12
C VAL A 204 0.51 -3.69 3.03
N LEU A 205 -0.22 -4.34 3.94
CA LEU A 205 0.35 -5.37 4.82
C LEU A 205 1.02 -6.52 4.05
N LYS A 206 0.52 -6.81 2.85
CA LYS A 206 1.02 -7.88 1.97
C LYS A 206 1.87 -7.33 0.83
N VAL A 207 2.36 -6.10 0.91
CA VAL A 207 3.17 -5.51 -0.15
C VAL A 207 4.41 -6.36 -0.40
N PHE A 208 4.57 -6.82 -1.64
CA PHE A 208 5.66 -7.67 -2.09
C PHE A 208 6.12 -7.26 -3.49
N ASP A 209 5.22 -7.33 -4.48
CA ASP A 209 5.52 -7.24 -5.91
C ASP A 209 6.31 -5.99 -6.28
N ILE A 210 5.90 -4.82 -5.79
CA ILE A 210 6.55 -3.53 -6.08
C ILE A 210 7.98 -3.53 -5.54
N VAL A 211 8.17 -3.93 -4.28
CA VAL A 211 9.49 -3.97 -3.65
C VAL A 211 10.38 -5.00 -4.34
N PHE A 212 9.85 -6.20 -4.59
CA PHE A 212 10.56 -7.29 -5.25
C PHE A 212 11.06 -6.89 -6.64
N VAL A 213 10.19 -6.30 -7.47
CA VAL A 213 10.51 -5.91 -8.86
C VAL A 213 11.45 -4.72 -8.90
N MET A 214 11.25 -3.70 -8.05
CA MET A 214 11.99 -2.44 -8.18
C MET A 214 13.34 -2.46 -7.50
N THR A 215 13.44 -2.96 -6.28
CA THR A 215 14.68 -2.93 -5.48
C THR A 215 15.08 -4.28 -4.93
N ASN A 216 14.15 -5.23 -4.92
CA ASN A 216 14.33 -6.54 -4.31
C ASN A 216 14.74 -6.45 -2.82
N GLY A 217 14.23 -5.45 -2.11
CA GLY A 217 14.54 -5.19 -0.72
C GLY A 217 15.94 -4.63 -0.45
N GLN A 218 16.70 -4.26 -1.50
CA GLN A 218 18.01 -3.65 -1.35
C GLN A 218 17.91 -2.19 -0.92
N TRP A 219 19.03 -1.60 -0.50
CA TRP A 219 19.15 -0.19 -0.09
C TRP A 219 18.17 0.25 0.99
N GLY A 220 17.89 -0.65 1.96
CA GLY A 220 17.01 -0.33 3.08
C GLY A 220 15.51 -0.34 2.77
N THR A 221 15.10 -0.98 1.67
CA THR A 221 13.68 -1.07 1.24
C THR A 221 13.02 -2.40 1.58
N GLN A 222 13.66 -3.25 2.38
CA GLN A 222 13.12 -4.58 2.71
C GLN A 222 11.77 -4.48 3.42
N VAL A 223 10.86 -5.39 3.06
CA VAL A 223 9.55 -5.56 3.67
C VAL A 223 9.34 -7.02 4.09
N LEU A 224 8.44 -7.26 5.05
CA LEU A 224 8.26 -8.59 5.64
C LEU A 224 7.94 -9.68 4.62
N ALA A 225 7.07 -9.41 3.64
CA ALA A 225 6.72 -10.39 2.62
C ALA A 225 7.91 -10.73 1.71
N ASN A 226 8.75 -9.74 1.37
CA ASN A 226 9.96 -9.98 0.58
C ASN A 226 11.03 -10.72 1.42
N LEU A 227 11.18 -10.38 2.70
CA LEU A 227 12.08 -11.09 3.60
C LEU A 227 11.66 -12.55 3.80
N MET A 228 10.34 -12.82 3.95
CA MET A 228 9.80 -14.17 3.99
C MET A 228 10.17 -14.95 2.72
N TYR A 229 9.97 -14.34 1.55
CA TYR A 229 10.33 -14.93 0.26
C TYR A 229 11.83 -15.25 0.17
N ASP A 230 12.69 -14.34 0.62
CA ASP A 230 14.14 -14.54 0.63
C ASP A 230 14.53 -15.77 1.47
N TRP A 231 13.95 -15.94 2.66
CA TRP A 231 14.23 -17.10 3.52
C TRP A 231 13.68 -18.41 2.98
N MET A 232 12.53 -18.40 2.31
CA MET A 232 11.91 -19.63 1.81
C MET A 232 12.46 -20.10 0.47
N PHE A 233 12.86 -19.16 -0.41
CA PHE A 233 13.08 -19.48 -1.83
C PHE A 233 14.42 -19.03 -2.38
N ARG A 234 15.26 -18.34 -1.60
CA ARG A 234 16.57 -17.88 -2.04
C ARG A 234 17.70 -18.55 -1.26
N GLY A 235 18.78 -18.83 -1.96
CA GLY A 235 19.97 -19.47 -1.37
C GLY A 235 19.66 -20.84 -0.78
N THR A 236 20.09 -21.08 0.47
CA THR A 236 19.71 -22.28 1.23
C THR A 236 18.39 -22.01 1.95
N PRO A 237 17.29 -22.67 1.54
CA PRO A 237 15.99 -22.40 2.12
C PRO A 237 15.94 -22.68 3.63
N ASP A 238 15.41 -21.73 4.39
CA ASP A 238 15.09 -21.92 5.81
C ASP A 238 13.58 -21.74 5.99
N TYR A 239 12.87 -22.87 5.89
CA TYR A 239 11.41 -22.89 6.01
C TYR A 239 10.96 -22.55 7.42
N GLY A 240 11.75 -22.81 8.47
CA GLY A 240 11.43 -22.45 9.84
C GLY A 240 11.32 -20.94 10.04
N ARG A 241 12.37 -20.20 9.66
CA ARG A 241 12.40 -18.73 9.74
C ARG A 241 11.42 -18.07 8.80
N GLY A 242 11.34 -18.53 7.54
CA GLY A 242 10.38 -18.01 6.58
C GLY A 242 8.93 -18.18 7.07
N SER A 243 8.59 -19.35 7.62
CA SER A 243 7.27 -19.60 8.21
C SER A 243 7.00 -18.75 9.45
N ALA A 244 8.01 -18.50 10.29
CA ALA A 244 7.84 -17.61 11.44
C ALA A 244 7.49 -16.17 11.00
N ILE A 245 8.11 -15.66 9.92
CA ILE A 245 7.75 -14.35 9.32
C ILE A 245 6.32 -14.39 8.77
N ALA A 246 5.93 -15.48 8.09
CA ALA A 246 4.56 -15.65 7.58
C ALA A 246 3.51 -15.59 8.70
N ILE A 247 3.78 -16.25 9.83
CA ILE A 247 2.89 -16.23 11.01
C ILE A 247 2.81 -14.82 11.62
N ILE A 248 3.94 -14.10 11.71
CA ILE A 248 3.94 -12.71 12.17
C ILE A 248 3.10 -11.82 11.25
N LEU A 249 3.27 -11.95 9.93
CA LEU A 249 2.44 -11.23 8.95
C LEU A 249 0.96 -11.54 9.14
N MET A 250 0.60 -12.81 9.29
CA MET A 250 -0.78 -13.24 9.52
C MET A 250 -1.33 -12.68 10.84
N ALA A 251 -0.52 -12.66 11.89
CA ALA A 251 -0.90 -12.07 13.18
C ALA A 251 -1.12 -10.55 13.10
N LEU A 252 -0.40 -9.84 12.23
CA LEU A 252 -0.59 -8.41 11.99
C LEU A 252 -1.85 -8.13 11.15
N VAL A 253 -2.14 -8.97 10.15
CA VAL A 253 -3.30 -8.78 9.26
C VAL A 253 -4.62 -9.15 9.93
N THR A 254 -4.65 -10.23 10.70
CA THR A 254 -5.87 -10.82 11.27
C THR A 254 -6.68 -9.83 12.14
N PRO A 255 -6.10 -9.07 13.08
CA PRO A 255 -6.86 -8.10 13.89
C PRO A 255 -7.52 -7.02 13.04
N ILE A 256 -6.83 -6.53 12.01
CA ILE A 256 -7.34 -5.50 11.10
C ILE A 256 -8.52 -6.04 10.29
N MET A 257 -8.42 -7.27 9.79
CA MET A 257 -9.52 -7.93 9.08
C MET A 257 -10.73 -8.16 9.99
N ILE A 258 -10.52 -8.64 11.21
CA ILE A 258 -11.60 -8.85 12.19
C ILE A 258 -12.29 -7.51 12.50
N TRP A 259 -11.52 -6.47 12.78
CA TRP A 259 -12.07 -5.14 13.04
C TRP A 259 -12.91 -4.62 11.85
N ASN A 260 -12.42 -4.78 10.62
CA ASN A 260 -13.15 -4.38 9.42
C ASN A 260 -14.49 -5.14 9.27
N ILE A 261 -14.48 -6.47 9.48
CA ILE A 261 -15.70 -7.30 9.41
C ILE A 261 -16.71 -6.88 10.49
N VAL A 262 -16.25 -6.60 11.70
CA VAL A 262 -17.12 -6.18 12.81
C VAL A 262 -17.76 -4.81 12.51
N ASN A 263 -16.98 -3.85 11.99
CA ASN A 263 -17.50 -2.53 11.65
C ASN A 263 -18.48 -2.58 10.47
N ALA A 264 -18.16 -3.32 9.40
CA ALA A 264 -19.06 -3.49 8.28
C ALA A 264 -20.43 -4.09 8.69
N ARG A 265 -20.45 -5.00 9.68
CA ARG A 265 -21.70 -5.55 10.22
C ARG A 265 -22.51 -4.55 11.06
N ARG A 266 -21.87 -3.53 11.63
CA ARG A 266 -22.56 -2.49 12.41
C ARG A 266 -23.24 -1.45 11.51
N GLU A 267 -22.70 -1.20 10.33
CA GLU A 267 -23.28 -0.26 9.35
C GLU A 267 -24.52 -0.82 8.61
N VAL A 268 -24.68 -2.14 8.58
CA VAL A 268 -25.81 -2.84 7.94
C VAL A 268 -27.02 -3.00 8.89
N ARG A 269 -26.83 -2.74 10.19
CA ARG A 269 -27.92 -2.72 11.20
C ARG A 269 -28.39 -1.32 11.50
#